data_0e2c04694f70d9ca4319e934ca0d4e37
#
_entry.id   0e2c04694f70d9ca4319e934ca0d4e37
#
_cell.length_a   1.000
_cell.length_b   1.000
_cell.length_c   1.000
_cell.angle_alpha   90.00
_cell.angle_beta   90.00
_cell.angle_gamma   90.00
#
_symmetry.space_group_name_H-M   'P 1'
#
loop_
_entity.id
_entity.type
_entity.pdbx_description
1 polymer ?
#
loop_
_entity_poly.entity_id
_entity_poly.type
_entity_poly.pdbx_seq_one_letter_code
_entity_poly.pdbx_strand_id
1 'polypeptide(L)'
;KVKLVSYVVSTAYGLKPGANVKVEINGQQYEAAATGDGQYDAFVKALRFIYRKYLDRTFPLLQNYAVSIPPGGRTDALVQTVITWNDNGKILRTRGLDADQTEAAIKATFKMLNIYENENTNEL
;
A
#
# COMPACT_ATOMS: atom_id res chain seq x y z
N LYS A 1 -0.63 -14.75 2.89
CA LYS A 1 -0.89 -13.65 3.80
C LYS A 1 0.22 -12.64 3.77
N VAL A 2 -0.12 -11.38 3.73
CA VAL A 2 0.85 -10.29 3.62
C VAL A 2 0.80 -9.45 4.89
N LYS A 3 1.97 -9.24 5.49
CA LYS A 3 2.09 -8.45 6.71
C LYS A 3 3.16 -7.39 6.53
N LEU A 4 2.87 -6.19 7.00
CA LEU A 4 3.88 -5.15 7.08
C LEU A 4 4.72 -5.42 8.33
N VAL A 5 6.03 -5.60 8.14
CA VAL A 5 6.94 -5.83 9.28
C VAL A 5 7.42 -4.50 9.82
N SER A 6 7.94 -3.64 8.94
CA SER A 6 8.39 -2.31 9.34
C SER A 6 8.49 -1.41 8.12
N TYR A 7 8.44 -0.11 8.34
CA TYR A 7 8.70 0.83 7.26
C TYR A 7 9.21 2.14 7.83
N VAL A 8 9.95 2.86 6.98
CA VAL A 8 10.36 4.23 7.22
C VAL A 8 10.00 5.02 5.99
N VAL A 9 9.32 6.15 6.16
CA VAL A 9 9.13 7.12 5.10
C VAL A 9 9.82 8.40 5.52
N SER A 10 10.45 9.08 4.58
CA SER A 10 11.24 10.24 4.89
C SER A 10 11.03 11.32 3.86
N THR A 11 11.15 12.58 4.32
CA THR A 11 11.20 13.76 3.45
C THR A 11 12.34 14.62 3.93
N ALA A 12 13.01 15.26 2.99
CA ALA A 12 14.10 16.20 3.32
C ALA A 12 14.13 17.28 2.26
N TYR A 13 14.54 18.44 2.67
CA TYR A 13 14.62 19.58 1.75
C TYR A 13 15.57 19.26 0.59
N GLY A 14 15.10 19.47 -0.63
CA GLY A 14 15.91 19.27 -1.82
C GLY A 14 15.99 17.81 -2.29
N LEU A 15 15.32 16.89 -1.61
CA LEU A 15 15.32 15.47 -1.99
C LEU A 15 13.90 14.98 -2.20
N LYS A 16 13.75 13.95 -3.03
CA LYS A 16 12.46 13.28 -3.17
C LYS A 16 12.13 12.49 -1.91
N PRO A 17 10.85 12.37 -1.55
CA PRO A 17 10.44 11.46 -0.48
C PRO A 17 10.92 10.05 -0.74
N GLY A 18 11.32 9.37 0.32
CA GLY A 18 11.80 8.00 0.25
C GLY A 18 11.02 7.09 1.16
N ALA A 19 11.08 5.79 0.87
CA ALA A 19 10.51 4.76 1.71
C ALA A 19 11.43 3.56 1.75
N ASN A 20 11.53 2.96 2.93
CA ASN A 20 12.19 1.67 3.11
C ASN A 20 11.14 0.76 3.74
N VAL A 21 10.83 -0.37 3.10
CA VAL A 21 9.68 -1.19 3.48
C VAL A 21 10.13 -2.63 3.62
N LYS A 22 9.75 -3.26 4.74
CA LYS A 22 9.95 -4.67 4.97
C LYS A 22 8.60 -5.34 5.15
N VAL A 23 8.35 -6.39 4.37
CA VAL A 23 7.08 -7.11 4.40
C VAL A 23 7.34 -8.60 4.54
N GLU A 24 6.34 -9.30 5.03
CA GLU A 24 6.34 -10.77 5.04
C GLU A 24 5.19 -11.23 4.14
N ILE A 25 5.53 -12.07 3.17
CA ILE A 25 4.55 -12.59 2.21
C ILE A 25 4.65 -14.11 2.27
N ASN A 26 3.59 -14.75 2.74
CA ASN A 26 3.50 -16.20 2.87
C ASN A 26 4.71 -16.79 3.63
N GLY A 27 5.09 -16.13 4.71
CA GLY A 27 6.16 -16.61 5.59
C GLY A 27 7.56 -16.20 5.21
N GLN A 28 7.73 -15.53 4.08
CA GLN A 28 9.03 -15.09 3.59
C GLN A 28 9.13 -13.57 3.71
N GLN A 29 10.28 -13.08 4.16
CA GLN A 29 10.47 -11.64 4.32
C GLN A 29 11.21 -11.04 3.13
N TYR A 30 10.79 -9.83 2.76
CA TYR A 30 11.38 -9.06 1.66
C TYR A 30 11.51 -7.61 2.09
N GLU A 31 12.54 -6.96 1.59
CA GLU A 31 12.80 -5.56 1.91
C GLU A 31 13.22 -4.81 0.65
N ALA A 32 12.74 -3.58 0.50
CA ALA A 32 13.13 -2.74 -0.61
C ALA A 32 12.98 -1.27 -0.23
N ALA A 33 13.71 -0.43 -0.95
CA ALA A 33 13.64 1.02 -0.80
C ALA A 33 13.34 1.65 -2.15
N ALA A 34 12.65 2.78 -2.13
CA ALA A 34 12.33 3.51 -3.34
C ALA A 34 12.11 4.98 -3.01
N THR A 35 12.16 5.82 -4.03
CA THR A 35 11.78 7.22 -3.92
C THR A 35 10.52 7.46 -4.74
N GLY A 36 9.79 8.50 -4.43
CA GLY A 36 8.57 8.84 -5.14
C GLY A 36 8.25 10.31 -5.02
N ASP A 37 7.11 10.72 -5.57
CA ASP A 37 6.68 12.11 -5.53
C ASP A 37 6.07 12.48 -4.18
N GLY A 38 5.64 11.49 -3.41
CA GLY A 38 5.16 11.64 -2.05
C GLY A 38 5.54 10.42 -1.25
N GLN A 39 5.26 10.45 0.07
CA GLN A 39 5.62 9.33 0.95
C GLN A 39 4.91 8.05 0.55
N TYR A 40 3.60 8.14 0.29
CA TYR A 40 2.84 6.96 -0.10
C TYR A 40 3.27 6.44 -1.48
N ASP A 41 3.56 7.33 -2.43
CA ASP A 41 4.06 6.93 -3.74
C ASP A 41 5.38 6.18 -3.62
N ALA A 42 6.29 6.66 -2.77
CA ALA A 42 7.56 5.97 -2.51
C ALA A 42 7.31 4.60 -1.90
N PHE A 43 6.36 4.51 -0.95
CA PHE A 43 6.01 3.26 -0.29
C PHE A 43 5.49 2.23 -1.31
N VAL A 44 4.57 2.64 -2.17
CA VAL A 44 4.01 1.74 -3.19
C VAL A 44 5.06 1.30 -4.19
N LYS A 45 5.97 2.21 -4.56
CA LYS A 45 7.05 1.86 -5.49
C LYS A 45 7.98 0.80 -4.89
N ALA A 46 8.23 0.87 -3.59
CA ALA A 46 9.02 -0.17 -2.91
C ALA A 46 8.29 -1.52 -2.96
N LEU A 47 6.97 -1.53 -2.73
CA LEU A 47 6.19 -2.76 -2.82
C LEU A 47 6.18 -3.33 -4.24
N ARG A 48 6.01 -2.47 -5.24
CA ARG A 48 6.07 -2.91 -6.64
C ARG A 48 7.38 -3.55 -6.97
N PHE A 49 8.47 -2.98 -6.47
CA PHE A 49 9.80 -3.53 -6.68
C PHE A 49 9.91 -4.93 -6.09
N ILE A 50 9.40 -5.13 -4.87
CA ILE A 50 9.40 -6.45 -4.23
C ILE A 50 8.64 -7.46 -5.08
N TYR A 51 7.44 -7.12 -5.52
CA TYR A 51 6.62 -8.02 -6.30
C TYR A 51 7.27 -8.38 -7.63
N ARG A 52 7.85 -7.40 -8.32
CA ARG A 52 8.48 -7.64 -9.60
C ARG A 52 9.78 -8.43 -9.46
N LYS A 53 10.63 -8.04 -8.52
CA LYS A 53 11.98 -8.62 -8.42
C LYS A 53 11.99 -9.97 -7.74
N TYR A 54 11.28 -10.11 -6.62
CA TYR A 54 11.38 -11.31 -5.81
C TYR A 54 10.28 -12.32 -6.07
N LEU A 55 9.11 -11.87 -6.49
CA LEU A 55 7.97 -12.75 -6.71
C LEU A 55 7.68 -12.96 -8.19
N ASP A 56 8.30 -12.18 -9.06
CA ASP A 56 8.10 -12.22 -10.51
C ASP A 56 6.61 -12.11 -10.86
N ARG A 57 5.93 -11.17 -10.22
CA ARG A 57 4.50 -10.93 -10.43
C ARG A 57 4.22 -9.46 -10.62
N THR A 58 3.15 -9.17 -11.34
CA THR A 58 2.68 -7.80 -11.49
C THR A 58 2.01 -7.34 -10.19
N PHE A 59 2.09 -6.04 -9.96
CA PHE A 59 1.42 -5.39 -8.82
C PHE A 59 0.20 -4.69 -9.38
N PRO A 60 -0.96 -4.80 -8.75
CA PRO A 60 -2.16 -4.12 -9.25
C PRO A 60 -1.95 -2.62 -9.41
N LEU A 61 -2.57 -2.06 -10.45
CA LEU A 61 -2.45 -0.63 -10.74
C LEU A 61 -3.39 0.15 -9.83
N LEU A 62 -2.88 1.23 -9.27
CA LEU A 62 -3.70 2.17 -8.54
C LEU A 62 -4.45 3.03 -9.55
N GLN A 63 -5.77 2.89 -9.58
CA GLN A 63 -6.61 3.56 -10.56
C GLN A 63 -7.24 4.83 -10.00
N ASN A 64 -7.60 4.82 -8.72
CA ASN A 64 -8.18 5.98 -8.08
C ASN A 64 -7.85 5.96 -6.59
N TYR A 65 -7.74 7.15 -6.02
CA TYR A 65 -7.32 7.35 -4.63
C TYR A 65 -8.15 8.50 -4.08
N ALA A 66 -9.01 8.22 -3.13
CA ALA A 66 -9.91 9.21 -2.56
C ALA A 66 -9.76 9.26 -1.04
N VAL A 67 -9.61 10.47 -0.51
CA VAL A 67 -9.45 10.70 0.92
C VAL A 67 -10.64 11.49 1.40
N SER A 68 -11.23 11.08 2.51
CA SER A 68 -12.38 11.76 3.08
C SER A 68 -12.37 11.63 4.59
N ILE A 69 -13.19 12.45 5.24
CA ILE A 69 -13.44 12.34 6.67
C ILE A 69 -14.77 11.59 6.82
N PRO A 70 -14.81 10.49 7.58
CA PRO A 70 -16.04 9.72 7.72
C PRO A 70 -17.16 10.56 8.30
N PRO A 71 -18.43 10.26 7.94
CA PRO A 71 -19.57 10.96 8.53
C PRO A 71 -19.61 10.83 10.04
N GLY A 72 -20.10 11.86 10.72
CA GLY A 72 -20.16 11.87 12.17
C GLY A 72 -18.83 12.11 12.84
N GLY A 73 -17.89 12.71 12.09
CA GLY A 73 -16.54 12.95 12.59
C GLY A 73 -16.50 13.67 13.91
N ARG A 74 -15.56 13.28 14.75
CA ARG A 74 -15.28 13.89 16.03
C ARG A 74 -14.02 14.74 15.93
N THR A 75 -13.67 15.39 17.04
CA THR A 75 -12.50 16.26 17.07
C THR A 75 -11.20 15.52 16.79
N ASP A 76 -11.13 14.24 17.13
CA ASP A 76 -10.00 13.37 16.79
C ASP A 76 -10.31 12.55 15.53
N ALA A 77 -10.76 13.26 14.51
CA ALA A 77 -11.29 12.66 13.30
C ALA A 77 -10.30 11.73 12.62
N LEU A 78 -10.79 10.55 12.25
CA LEU A 78 -10.04 9.63 11.42
C LEU A 78 -10.15 10.08 9.98
N VAL A 79 -9.14 9.75 9.20
CA VAL A 79 -9.13 9.92 7.75
C VAL A 79 -9.48 8.59 7.14
N GLN A 80 -10.37 8.60 6.16
CA GLN A 80 -10.70 7.42 5.38
C GLN A 80 -10.07 7.54 4.02
N THR A 81 -9.33 6.53 3.62
CA THR A 81 -8.76 6.43 2.27
C THR A 81 -9.42 5.27 1.57
N VAL A 82 -9.94 5.50 0.37
CA VAL A 82 -10.49 4.46 -0.49
C VAL A 82 -9.64 4.42 -1.74
N ILE A 83 -9.08 3.25 -2.04
CA ILE A 83 -8.24 3.08 -3.23
C ILE A 83 -8.93 2.09 -4.16
N THR A 84 -9.00 2.46 -5.43
CA THR A 84 -9.49 1.58 -6.48
C THR A 84 -8.30 1.00 -7.22
N TRP A 85 -8.25 -0.31 -7.29
CA TRP A 85 -7.16 -1.05 -7.90
C TRP A 85 -7.66 -1.72 -9.17
N ASN A 86 -6.76 -1.85 -10.14
CA ASN A 86 -7.04 -2.58 -11.38
C ASN A 86 -6.01 -3.70 -11.51
N ASP A 87 -6.47 -4.93 -11.38
CA ASP A 87 -5.65 -6.12 -11.50
C ASP A 87 -6.02 -6.81 -12.80
N ASN A 88 -5.37 -6.44 -13.90
CA ASN A 88 -5.59 -6.98 -15.23
C ASN A 88 -7.06 -6.93 -15.64
N GLY A 89 -7.72 -5.79 -15.38
CA GLY A 89 -9.11 -5.58 -15.72
C GLY A 89 -10.08 -5.87 -14.58
N LYS A 90 -9.63 -6.55 -13.53
CA LYS A 90 -10.47 -6.79 -12.37
C LYS A 90 -10.35 -5.61 -11.41
N ILE A 91 -11.49 -5.01 -11.08
CA ILE A 91 -11.55 -3.82 -10.25
C ILE A 91 -11.81 -4.22 -8.81
N LEU A 92 -11.04 -3.64 -7.90
CA LEU A 92 -11.14 -3.90 -6.48
C LEU A 92 -11.01 -2.59 -5.72
N ARG A 93 -11.88 -2.37 -4.75
CA ARG A 93 -11.79 -1.20 -3.87
C ARG A 93 -11.49 -1.65 -2.46
N THR A 94 -10.52 -0.98 -1.85
CA THR A 94 -10.17 -1.22 -0.45
C THR A 94 -10.11 0.10 0.29
N ARG A 95 -10.33 0.05 1.61
CA ARG A 95 -10.34 1.26 2.43
C ARG A 95 -9.52 1.05 3.68
N GLY A 96 -8.97 2.14 4.16
CA GLY A 96 -8.27 2.18 5.42
C GLY A 96 -8.69 3.40 6.23
N LEU A 97 -8.70 3.24 7.54
CA LEU A 97 -9.02 4.31 8.48
C LEU A 97 -7.86 4.51 9.42
N ASP A 98 -7.42 5.75 9.57
CA ASP A 98 -6.38 6.12 10.53
C ASP A 98 -6.39 7.64 10.70
N ALA A 99 -5.87 8.12 11.82
CA ALA A 99 -5.69 9.55 12.01
C ALA A 99 -4.64 10.11 11.05
N ASP A 100 -3.66 9.30 10.68
CA ASP A 100 -2.60 9.66 9.72
C ASP A 100 -3.01 9.21 8.32
N GLN A 101 -2.96 10.14 7.37
CA GLN A 101 -3.38 9.87 5.99
C GLN A 101 -2.53 8.79 5.31
N THR A 102 -1.22 8.80 5.56
CA THR A 102 -0.34 7.79 4.98
C THR A 102 -0.65 6.42 5.57
N GLU A 103 -0.88 6.32 6.88
CA GLU A 103 -1.25 5.06 7.51
C GLU A 103 -2.58 4.53 6.99
N ALA A 104 -3.55 5.42 6.76
CA ALA A 104 -4.83 5.00 6.20
C ALA A 104 -4.64 4.38 4.82
N ALA A 105 -3.81 4.99 3.98
CA ALA A 105 -3.51 4.47 2.64
C ALA A 105 -2.77 3.14 2.73
N ILE A 106 -1.84 2.99 3.67
CA ILE A 106 -1.11 1.75 3.87
C ILE A 106 -2.06 0.63 4.27
N LYS A 107 -3.01 0.90 5.17
CA LYS A 107 -4.02 -0.09 5.57
C LYS A 107 -4.85 -0.55 4.38
N ALA A 108 -5.29 0.38 3.54
CA ALA A 108 -6.05 0.04 2.34
C ALA A 108 -5.22 -0.82 1.39
N THR A 109 -3.92 -0.52 1.27
CA THR A 109 -3.02 -1.25 0.40
C THR A 109 -2.83 -2.69 0.86
N PHE A 110 -2.64 -2.91 2.16
CA PHE A 110 -2.43 -4.27 2.67
C PHE A 110 -3.72 -5.10 2.63
N LYS A 111 -4.89 -4.48 2.72
CA LYS A 111 -6.13 -5.19 2.46
C LYS A 111 -6.16 -5.71 1.02
N MET A 112 -5.77 -4.86 0.06
CA MET A 112 -5.69 -5.28 -1.34
C MET A 112 -4.70 -6.41 -1.50
N LEU A 113 -3.51 -6.29 -0.91
CA LEU A 113 -2.48 -7.31 -1.08
C LEU A 113 -2.92 -8.67 -0.53
N ASN A 114 -3.64 -8.69 0.58
CA ASN A 114 -4.14 -9.96 1.12
C ASN A 114 -5.20 -10.60 0.24
N ILE A 115 -6.06 -9.79 -0.36
CA ILE A 115 -7.04 -10.31 -1.33
C ILE A 115 -6.32 -10.83 -2.56
N TYR A 116 -5.35 -10.07 -3.07
CA TYR A 116 -4.57 -10.44 -4.24
C TYR A 116 -3.82 -11.76 -4.02
N GLU A 117 -3.18 -11.93 -2.86
CA GLU A 117 -2.45 -13.15 -2.56
C GLU A 117 -3.39 -14.34 -2.40
N ASN A 118 -4.54 -14.15 -1.78
CA ASN A 118 -5.53 -15.20 -1.67
C ASN A 118 -5.97 -15.72 -3.03
N GLU A 119 -6.25 -14.81 -3.95
CA GLU A 119 -6.70 -15.17 -5.29
C GLU A 119 -5.61 -15.93 -6.05
N ASN A 120 -4.37 -15.47 -5.96
CA ASN A 120 -3.27 -16.14 -6.65
C ASN A 120 -2.95 -17.50 -6.04
N THR A 121 -3.12 -17.66 -4.74
CA THR A 121 -2.91 -18.95 -4.08
C THR A 121 -4.00 -19.94 -4.46
N ASN A 122 -5.25 -19.48 -4.59
CA ASN A 122 -6.39 -20.35 -4.85
C ASN A 122 -6.48 -20.78 -6.31
N GLU A 123 -5.73 -20.16 -7.19
CA GLU A 123 -5.70 -20.55 -8.61
C GLU A 123 -4.90 -21.82 -8.86
N LEU A 124 -4.21 -22.31 -7.85
CA LEU A 124 -3.47 -23.54 -7.96
C LEU A 124 -4.40 -24.73 -7.68
#